data_828287f07b8c80a9ba41f3c38a3603d9
#
_entry.id   828287f07b8c80a9ba41f3c38a3603d9
#
_cell.length_a   1.000
_cell.length_b   1.000
_cell.length_c   1.000
_cell.angle_alpha   90.00
_cell.angle_beta   90.00
_cell.angle_gamma   90.00
#
_symmetry.space_group_name_H-M   'P 1'
#
loop_
_entity.id
_entity.type
_entity.pdbx_description
1 polymer ?
#
loop_
_entity_poly.entity_id
_entity_poly.type
_entity_poly.pdbx_seq_one_letter_code
_entity_poly.pdbx_strand_id
1 'polypeptide(L)'
;IVYHFPRRGFRGKGMVISVDKFTAVKMYDKVSYYWKEEIKKLNAQITKTKDAAEKLRLKDLVDYMRKVEMAVVISEDADEEAKFAAEGLSIKPHRDRMNKVDENGFDIEDNFKDPNNPLQLVFVCAMWLTGFDAPSVSTLYLDKPMKGHTLMQTIARANRVYNGKECGLIIDYLDVFKYLKRALADYASDDG
;
A
#
# COMPACT_ATOMS: atom_id res chain seq x y z
N ILE A 1 5.28 7.85 -0.15
CA ILE A 1 3.98 7.28 0.26
C ILE A 1 3.18 8.36 0.98
N VAL A 2 3.60 8.86 2.13
CA VAL A 2 2.85 9.76 3.03
C VAL A 2 2.28 11.01 2.34
N TYR A 3 3.07 11.66 1.48
CA TYR A 3 2.60 12.82 0.71
C TYR A 3 1.72 12.42 -0.47
N HIS A 4 2.15 11.39 -1.20
CA HIS A 4 1.55 10.97 -2.47
C HIS A 4 0.22 10.24 -2.29
N PHE A 5 0.16 9.23 -1.40
CA PHE A 5 -1.00 8.36 -1.27
C PHE A 5 -2.32 9.12 -0.99
N PRO A 6 -2.40 10.07 -0.05
CA PRO A 6 -3.65 10.76 0.25
C PRO A 6 -4.06 11.82 -0.79
N ARG A 7 -3.15 12.21 -1.70
CA ARG A 7 -3.37 13.27 -2.71
C ARG A 7 -3.63 12.74 -4.12
N ARG A 8 -3.80 11.43 -4.27
CA ARG A 8 -4.11 10.81 -5.58
C ARG A 8 -5.49 11.24 -6.08
N GLY A 9 -5.65 11.30 -7.39
CA GLY A 9 -6.95 11.59 -8.02
C GLY A 9 -8.01 10.53 -7.68
N PHE A 10 -7.67 9.25 -7.83
CA PHE A 10 -8.51 8.12 -7.41
C PHE A 10 -8.05 7.56 -6.06
N ARG A 11 -8.96 7.56 -5.07
CA ARG A 11 -8.69 7.09 -3.70
C ARG A 11 -8.94 5.59 -3.52
N GLY A 12 -8.42 4.77 -4.42
CA GLY A 12 -8.45 3.31 -4.27
C GLY A 12 -7.42 2.78 -3.26
N LYS A 13 -7.42 1.46 -3.08
CA LYS A 13 -6.49 0.77 -2.18
C LYS A 13 -5.05 0.82 -2.70
N GLY A 14 -4.08 0.71 -1.80
CA GLY A 14 -2.66 0.69 -2.12
C GLY A 14 -1.91 -0.46 -1.47
N MET A 15 -0.86 -0.95 -2.15
CA MET A 15 0.04 -1.97 -1.63
C MET A 15 1.48 -1.46 -1.69
N VAL A 16 2.21 -1.61 -0.58
CA VAL A 16 3.65 -1.38 -0.49
C VAL A 16 4.33 -2.74 -0.50
N ILE A 17 5.08 -3.02 -1.55
CA ILE A 17 5.70 -4.32 -1.78
C ILE A 17 7.16 -4.23 -1.41
N SER A 18 7.54 -4.81 -0.29
CA SER A 18 8.88 -4.75 0.29
C SER A 18 9.71 -5.99 -0.04
N VAL A 19 11.02 -5.85 -0.03
CA VAL A 19 11.96 -6.92 -0.36
C VAL A 19 11.81 -8.14 0.55
N ASP A 20 11.61 -7.92 1.85
CA ASP A 20 11.43 -8.94 2.87
C ASP A 20 10.42 -8.52 3.95
N LYS A 21 10.14 -9.42 4.89
CA LYS A 21 9.16 -9.23 5.95
C LYS A 21 9.58 -8.16 6.97
N PHE A 22 10.87 -8.08 7.29
CA PHE A 22 11.40 -7.07 8.20
C PHE A 22 11.27 -5.67 7.60
N THR A 23 11.57 -5.54 6.31
CA THR A 23 11.41 -4.30 5.55
C THR A 23 9.94 -3.89 5.49
N ALA A 24 8.99 -4.82 5.32
CA ALA A 24 7.56 -4.51 5.33
C ALA A 24 7.12 -3.88 6.67
N VAL A 25 7.57 -4.44 7.80
CA VAL A 25 7.29 -3.88 9.13
C VAL A 25 7.99 -2.53 9.34
N LYS A 26 9.29 -2.42 8.99
CA LYS A 26 10.05 -1.15 9.07
C LYS A 26 9.39 -0.04 8.24
N MET A 27 8.87 -0.38 7.06
CA MET A 27 8.17 0.58 6.19
C MET A 27 6.82 0.99 6.79
N TYR A 28 6.06 0.05 7.33
CA TYR A 28 4.83 0.35 8.05
C TYR A 28 5.08 1.34 9.20
N ASP A 29 6.09 1.08 10.05
CA ASP A 29 6.41 1.92 11.20
C ASP A 29 6.79 3.34 10.76
N LYS A 30 7.67 3.46 9.75
CA LYS A 30 8.09 4.75 9.19
C LYS A 30 6.90 5.50 8.58
N VAL A 31 6.10 4.84 7.76
CA VAL A 31 4.95 5.48 7.11
C VAL A 31 3.92 5.90 8.15
N SER A 32 3.63 5.06 9.14
CA SER A 32 2.70 5.38 10.22
C SER A 32 3.16 6.58 11.06
N TYR A 33 4.45 6.65 11.36
CA TYR A 33 5.04 7.79 12.06
C TYR A 33 4.89 9.09 11.25
N TYR A 34 5.38 9.10 10.01
CA TYR A 34 5.32 10.29 9.17
C TYR A 34 3.90 10.66 8.73
N TRP A 35 2.98 9.71 8.70
CA TRP A 35 1.56 9.97 8.48
C TRP A 35 0.94 10.84 9.57
N LYS A 36 1.26 10.53 10.81
CA LYS A 36 0.84 11.36 11.97
C LYS A 36 1.48 12.74 11.94
N GLU A 37 2.76 12.82 11.59
CA GLU A 37 3.47 14.12 11.46
C GLU A 37 2.90 14.97 10.30
N GLU A 38 2.54 14.35 9.17
CA GLU A 38 1.90 15.08 8.07
C GLU A 38 0.52 15.63 8.48
N ILE A 39 -0.29 14.85 9.19
CA ILE A 39 -1.56 15.34 9.74
C ILE A 39 -1.34 16.55 10.67
N LYS A 40 -0.31 16.53 11.52
CA LYS A 40 0.02 17.69 12.39
C LYS A 40 0.40 18.90 11.55
N LYS A 41 1.23 18.74 10.51
CA LYS A 41 1.62 19.83 9.60
C LYS A 41 0.41 20.42 8.89
N LEU A 42 -0.47 19.58 8.36
CA LEU A 42 -1.69 20.04 7.69
C LEU A 42 -2.62 20.80 8.63
N ASN A 43 -2.81 20.35 9.87
CA ASN A 43 -3.59 21.07 10.85
C ASN A 43 -2.98 22.46 11.17
N ALA A 44 -1.65 22.56 11.27
CA ALA A 44 -0.98 23.85 11.46
C ALA A 44 -1.13 24.78 10.22
N GLN A 45 -1.16 24.21 9.01
CA GLN A 45 -1.44 24.96 7.78
C GLN A 45 -2.88 25.47 7.75
N ILE A 46 -3.87 24.64 8.10
CA ILE A 46 -5.29 25.01 8.18
C ILE A 46 -5.49 26.23 9.08
N THR A 47 -4.78 26.28 10.22
CA THR A 47 -4.87 27.41 11.16
C THR A 47 -4.33 28.70 10.56
N LYS A 48 -3.30 28.63 9.71
CA LYS A 48 -2.62 29.79 9.11
C LYS A 48 -3.26 30.24 7.79
N THR A 49 -3.99 29.36 7.11
CA THR A 49 -4.59 29.63 5.80
C THR A 49 -5.79 30.55 5.93
N LYS A 50 -5.76 31.68 5.19
CA LYS A 50 -6.85 32.66 5.12
C LYS A 50 -7.84 32.35 3.98
N ASP A 51 -7.39 31.67 2.93
CA ASP A 51 -8.24 31.25 1.81
C ASP A 51 -9.19 30.15 2.26
N ALA A 52 -10.49 30.41 2.13
CA ALA A 52 -11.55 29.49 2.55
C ALA A 52 -11.58 28.20 1.71
N ALA A 53 -11.33 28.27 0.39
CA ALA A 53 -11.33 27.12 -0.50
C ALA A 53 -10.14 26.18 -0.18
N GLU A 54 -8.95 26.75 -0.03
CA GLU A 54 -7.76 25.96 0.35
C GLU A 54 -7.91 25.38 1.77
N LYS A 55 -8.49 26.14 2.70
CA LYS A 55 -8.78 25.63 4.05
C LYS A 55 -9.72 24.44 4.05
N LEU A 56 -10.77 24.48 3.21
CA LEU A 56 -11.69 23.35 3.04
C LEU A 56 -10.96 22.13 2.47
N ARG A 57 -10.18 22.31 1.40
CA ARG A 57 -9.38 21.26 0.77
C ARG A 57 -8.42 20.58 1.75
N LEU A 58 -7.75 21.36 2.59
CA LEU A 58 -6.83 20.81 3.60
C LEU A 58 -7.59 20.04 4.69
N LYS A 59 -8.78 20.50 5.10
CA LYS A 59 -9.63 19.77 6.05
C LYS A 59 -10.07 18.42 5.48
N ASP A 60 -10.58 18.39 4.27
CA ASP A 60 -11.00 17.15 3.60
C ASP A 60 -9.84 16.14 3.49
N LEU A 61 -8.62 16.65 3.22
CA LEU A 61 -7.44 15.81 3.19
C LEU A 61 -7.10 15.22 4.56
N VAL A 62 -7.14 16.02 5.62
CA VAL A 62 -6.90 15.56 6.99
C VAL A 62 -7.96 14.55 7.42
N ASP A 63 -9.22 14.81 7.12
CA ASP A 63 -10.32 13.91 7.48
C ASP A 63 -10.23 12.57 6.74
N TYR A 64 -9.82 12.59 5.47
CA TYR A 64 -9.48 11.38 4.75
C TYR A 64 -8.31 10.64 5.41
N MET A 65 -7.20 11.34 5.68
CA MET A 65 -6.01 10.73 6.28
C MET A 65 -6.28 10.09 7.64
N ARG A 66 -7.19 10.65 8.43
CA ARG A 66 -7.60 10.10 9.74
C ARG A 66 -8.39 8.81 9.62
N LYS A 67 -9.13 8.63 8.53
CA LYS A 67 -9.93 7.43 8.26
C LYS A 67 -9.12 6.28 7.68
N VAL A 68 -7.97 6.59 7.07
CA VAL A 68 -7.11 5.56 6.46
C VAL A 68 -6.50 4.68 7.53
N GLU A 69 -6.79 3.39 7.45
CA GLU A 69 -6.10 2.35 8.19
C GLU A 69 -5.03 1.68 7.34
N MET A 70 -3.98 1.21 8.03
CA MET A 70 -2.84 0.53 7.43
C MET A 70 -2.58 -0.80 8.15
N ALA A 71 -2.11 -1.79 7.41
CA ALA A 71 -1.73 -3.08 8.01
C ALA A 71 -0.50 -3.68 7.32
N VAL A 72 0.25 -4.48 8.07
CA VAL A 72 1.25 -5.39 7.52
C VAL A 72 0.56 -6.72 7.21
N VAL A 73 0.84 -7.31 6.05
CA VAL A 73 0.32 -8.62 5.65
C VAL A 73 1.48 -9.47 5.11
N ILE A 74 1.95 -10.37 5.96
CA ILE A 74 3.10 -11.24 5.69
C ILE A 74 2.83 -12.65 6.21
N SER A 75 3.41 -13.66 5.55
CA SER A 75 3.30 -15.05 5.98
C SER A 75 3.95 -15.27 7.35
N GLU A 76 3.40 -16.19 8.11
CA GLU A 76 3.97 -16.62 9.39
C GLU A 76 5.23 -17.47 9.16
N ASP A 77 6.18 -17.36 10.08
CA ASP A 77 7.39 -18.18 10.15
C ASP A 77 7.55 -18.77 11.54
N ALA A 78 8.21 -19.93 11.62
CA ALA A 78 8.67 -20.46 12.90
C ALA A 78 9.62 -19.47 13.59
N ASP A 79 9.45 -19.29 14.91
CA ASP A 79 10.25 -18.39 15.74
C ASP A 79 10.28 -16.93 15.27
N GLU A 80 9.22 -16.47 14.60
CA GLU A 80 9.18 -15.12 14.03
C GLU A 80 9.35 -14.02 15.08
N GLU A 81 8.75 -14.16 16.27
CA GLU A 81 8.88 -13.15 17.33
C GLU A 81 10.35 -12.92 17.72
N ALA A 82 11.13 -14.00 17.87
CA ALA A 82 12.56 -13.90 18.20
C ALA A 82 13.35 -13.26 17.05
N LYS A 83 13.04 -13.62 15.79
CA LYS A 83 13.69 -13.05 14.61
C LYS A 83 13.41 -11.56 14.46
N PHE A 84 12.17 -11.14 14.65
CA PHE A 84 11.80 -9.72 14.60
C PHE A 84 12.40 -8.93 15.76
N ALA A 85 12.41 -9.50 16.97
CA ALA A 85 13.05 -8.88 18.13
C ALA A 85 14.56 -8.67 17.94
N ALA A 86 15.26 -9.59 17.28
CA ALA A 86 16.68 -9.45 16.94
C ALA A 86 16.93 -8.25 15.99
N GLU A 87 15.95 -7.89 15.16
CA GLU A 87 15.97 -6.71 14.29
C GLU A 87 15.43 -5.42 14.96
N GLY A 88 15.13 -5.47 16.26
CA GLY A 88 14.54 -4.37 17.01
C GLY A 88 13.09 -4.08 16.64
N LEU A 89 12.37 -5.06 16.12
CA LEU A 89 10.99 -4.95 15.65
C LEU A 89 10.06 -5.82 16.50
N SER A 90 8.77 -5.49 16.50
CA SER A 90 7.72 -6.33 17.09
C SER A 90 6.74 -6.77 16.00
N ILE A 91 6.63 -8.08 15.78
CA ILE A 91 5.66 -8.66 14.87
C ILE A 91 4.29 -8.85 15.52
N LYS A 92 4.24 -9.02 16.83
CA LYS A 92 3.02 -9.36 17.56
C LYS A 92 1.81 -8.48 17.26
N PRO A 93 1.88 -7.14 17.31
CA PRO A 93 0.72 -6.29 16.99
C PRO A 93 0.21 -6.49 15.54
N HIS A 94 1.11 -6.78 14.62
CA HIS A 94 0.77 -7.04 13.21
C HIS A 94 0.13 -8.41 13.06
N ARG A 95 0.66 -9.43 13.75
CA ARG A 95 0.10 -10.78 13.75
C ARG A 95 -1.31 -10.81 14.36
N ASP A 96 -1.47 -10.15 15.51
CA ASP A 96 -2.77 -10.01 16.17
C ASP A 96 -3.80 -9.34 15.22
N ARG A 97 -3.37 -8.32 14.45
CA ARG A 97 -4.25 -7.68 13.47
C ARG A 97 -4.54 -8.58 12.25
N MET A 98 -3.56 -9.34 11.75
CA MET A 98 -3.78 -10.26 10.63
C MET A 98 -4.75 -11.39 10.98
N ASN A 99 -4.68 -11.88 12.21
CA ASN A 99 -5.50 -13.00 12.70
C ASN A 99 -6.87 -12.54 13.23
N LYS A 100 -7.10 -11.21 13.30
CA LYS A 100 -8.35 -10.67 13.80
C LYS A 100 -9.44 -10.80 12.74
N VAL A 101 -10.56 -11.40 13.14
CA VAL A 101 -11.82 -11.36 12.42
C VAL A 101 -12.67 -10.25 13.03
N ASP A 102 -13.35 -9.45 12.23
CA ASP A 102 -14.21 -8.39 12.72
C ASP A 102 -15.57 -8.91 13.21
N GLU A 103 -16.42 -8.01 13.71
CA GLU A 103 -17.75 -8.35 14.23
C GLU A 103 -18.72 -8.91 13.17
N ASN A 104 -18.41 -8.72 11.88
CA ASN A 104 -19.18 -9.24 10.74
C ASN A 104 -18.63 -10.58 10.23
N GLY A 105 -17.55 -11.10 10.84
CA GLY A 105 -16.91 -12.33 10.43
C GLY A 105 -15.89 -12.17 9.29
N PHE A 106 -15.52 -10.94 8.94
CA PHE A 106 -14.54 -10.67 7.87
C PHE A 106 -13.12 -10.62 8.41
N ASP A 107 -12.21 -11.27 7.70
CA ASP A 107 -10.79 -11.23 7.98
C ASP A 107 -10.11 -10.00 7.33
N ILE A 108 -8.79 -9.92 7.46
CA ILE A 108 -8.01 -8.81 6.90
C ILE A 108 -8.06 -8.78 5.37
N GLU A 109 -8.20 -9.93 4.72
CA GLU A 109 -8.30 -10.03 3.27
C GLU A 109 -9.64 -9.50 2.77
N ASP A 110 -10.74 -9.92 3.40
CA ASP A 110 -12.09 -9.45 3.10
C ASP A 110 -12.20 -7.94 3.32
N ASN A 111 -11.68 -7.45 4.45
CA ASN A 111 -11.65 -6.04 4.77
C ASN A 111 -10.82 -5.22 3.76
N PHE A 112 -9.74 -5.77 3.22
CA PHE A 112 -8.97 -5.07 2.20
C PHE A 112 -9.64 -5.12 0.81
N LYS A 113 -10.39 -6.17 0.50
CA LYS A 113 -11.16 -6.27 -0.75
C LYS A 113 -12.34 -5.31 -0.78
N ASP A 114 -12.99 -5.05 0.37
CA ASP A 114 -14.09 -4.09 0.45
C ASP A 114 -13.59 -2.67 0.18
N PRO A 115 -14.04 -2.01 -0.92
CA PRO A 115 -13.60 -0.67 -1.26
C PRO A 115 -13.97 0.38 -0.20
N ASN A 116 -15.02 0.15 0.58
CA ASN A 116 -15.52 1.07 1.59
C ASN A 116 -14.85 0.91 2.95
N ASN A 117 -14.13 -0.20 3.15
CA ASN A 117 -13.44 -0.45 4.41
C ASN A 117 -12.26 0.53 4.59
N PRO A 118 -12.05 1.09 5.80
CA PRO A 118 -10.97 2.02 6.09
C PRO A 118 -9.55 1.46 5.91
N LEU A 119 -9.37 0.13 5.84
CA LEU A 119 -8.09 -0.49 5.50
C LEU A 119 -7.74 -0.17 4.03
N GLN A 120 -6.95 0.87 3.84
CA GLN A 120 -6.65 1.43 2.52
C GLN A 120 -5.23 1.13 2.04
N LEU A 121 -4.29 0.84 2.95
CA LEU A 121 -2.89 0.66 2.61
C LEU A 121 -2.32 -0.56 3.32
N VAL A 122 -1.75 -1.50 2.57
CA VAL A 122 -1.11 -2.69 3.13
C VAL A 122 0.37 -2.77 2.77
N PHE A 123 1.16 -3.30 3.69
CA PHE A 123 2.58 -3.54 3.54
C PHE A 123 2.81 -5.04 3.45
N VAL A 124 3.28 -5.49 2.29
CA VAL A 124 3.43 -6.91 1.95
C VAL A 124 4.86 -7.22 1.52
N CYS A 125 5.23 -8.50 1.57
CA CYS A 125 6.49 -8.97 1.01
C CYS A 125 6.25 -9.89 -0.21
N ALA A 126 5.48 -10.96 -0.02
CA ALA A 126 5.14 -11.94 -1.06
C ALA A 126 3.65 -12.29 -1.07
N MET A 127 3.00 -12.24 0.09
CA MET A 127 1.56 -12.48 0.20
C MET A 127 0.79 -11.49 -0.67
N TRP A 128 -0.30 -11.98 -1.25
CA TRP A 128 -1.19 -11.24 -2.14
C TRP A 128 -0.57 -10.76 -3.46
N LEU A 129 0.69 -11.11 -3.77
CA LEU A 129 1.26 -10.83 -5.09
C LEU A 129 0.76 -11.80 -6.16
N THR A 130 0.38 -13.02 -5.76
CA THR A 130 -0.24 -14.02 -6.64
C THR A 130 -1.51 -14.55 -6.00
N GLY A 131 -2.49 -14.97 -6.81
CA GLY A 131 -3.74 -15.59 -6.32
C GLY A 131 -4.73 -14.66 -5.61
N PHE A 132 -4.40 -13.40 -5.37
CA PHE A 132 -5.24 -12.42 -4.67
C PHE A 132 -5.97 -11.51 -5.66
N ASP A 133 -7.26 -11.27 -5.46
CA ASP A 133 -8.07 -10.39 -6.30
C ASP A 133 -8.71 -9.25 -5.51
N ALA A 134 -8.26 -8.02 -5.79
CA ALA A 134 -8.83 -6.80 -5.25
C ALA A 134 -8.85 -5.71 -6.34
N PRO A 135 -9.91 -5.60 -7.14
CA PRO A 135 -10.01 -4.62 -8.23
C PRO A 135 -9.88 -3.16 -7.79
N SER A 136 -10.22 -2.87 -6.52
CA SER A 136 -10.08 -1.54 -5.91
C SER A 136 -8.62 -1.12 -5.67
N VAL A 137 -7.64 -2.03 -5.78
CA VAL A 137 -6.22 -1.69 -5.73
C VAL A 137 -5.87 -0.82 -6.93
N SER A 138 -5.43 0.39 -6.66
CA SER A 138 -5.10 1.38 -7.69
C SER A 138 -3.65 1.83 -7.63
N THR A 139 -2.94 1.55 -6.55
CA THR A 139 -1.57 2.05 -6.37
C THR A 139 -0.65 0.97 -5.81
N LEU A 140 0.47 0.76 -6.47
CA LEU A 140 1.55 -0.10 -6.02
C LEU A 140 2.81 0.72 -5.77
N TYR A 141 3.45 0.50 -4.64
CA TYR A 141 4.76 1.03 -4.30
C TYR A 141 5.75 -0.12 -4.31
N LEU A 142 6.65 -0.13 -5.30
CA LEU A 142 7.60 -1.22 -5.50
C LEU A 142 8.91 -0.91 -4.80
N ASP A 143 9.16 -1.60 -3.70
CA ASP A 143 10.42 -1.62 -2.95
C ASP A 143 10.97 -3.06 -2.90
N LYS A 144 10.85 -3.76 -4.04
CA LYS A 144 11.30 -5.13 -4.24
C LYS A 144 11.77 -5.33 -5.67
N PRO A 145 12.98 -5.87 -5.89
CA PRO A 145 13.43 -6.26 -7.22
C PRO A 145 12.51 -7.34 -7.79
N MET A 146 11.89 -7.05 -8.92
CA MET A 146 11.01 -7.97 -9.64
C MET A 146 11.34 -7.97 -11.13
N LYS A 147 11.19 -9.13 -11.78
CA LYS A 147 11.49 -9.31 -13.21
C LYS A 147 10.44 -10.19 -13.87
N GLY A 148 10.34 -10.10 -15.19
CA GLY A 148 9.56 -10.99 -16.04
C GLY A 148 8.11 -11.14 -15.56
N HIS A 149 7.64 -12.37 -15.51
CA HIS A 149 6.25 -12.74 -15.23
C HIS A 149 5.74 -12.22 -13.87
N THR A 150 6.57 -12.28 -12.82
CA THR A 150 6.18 -11.77 -11.48
C THR A 150 5.90 -10.26 -11.51
N LEU A 151 6.73 -9.49 -12.21
CA LEU A 151 6.51 -8.05 -12.37
C LEU A 151 5.22 -7.78 -13.14
N MET A 152 5.00 -8.48 -14.25
CA MET A 152 3.79 -8.30 -15.07
C MET A 152 2.51 -8.69 -14.30
N GLN A 153 2.53 -9.78 -13.54
CA GLN A 153 1.39 -10.16 -12.69
C GLN A 153 1.11 -9.11 -11.61
N THR A 154 2.15 -8.56 -11.01
CA THR A 154 2.02 -7.52 -9.98
C THR A 154 1.41 -6.24 -10.57
N ILE A 155 1.87 -5.80 -11.73
CA ILE A 155 1.35 -4.63 -12.46
C ILE A 155 -0.12 -4.83 -12.83
N ALA A 156 -0.46 -5.99 -13.37
CA ALA A 156 -1.82 -6.32 -13.79
C ALA A 156 -2.85 -6.16 -12.66
N ARG A 157 -2.44 -6.32 -11.39
CA ARG A 157 -3.33 -6.10 -10.23
C ARG A 157 -3.79 -4.66 -10.10
N ALA A 158 -2.87 -3.71 -10.21
CA ALA A 158 -3.24 -2.30 -10.14
C ALA A 158 -4.02 -1.85 -11.39
N ASN A 159 -3.89 -2.58 -12.49
CA ASN A 159 -4.49 -2.18 -13.77
C ASN A 159 -5.85 -2.86 -14.06
N ARG A 160 -6.45 -3.53 -13.07
CA ARG A 160 -7.80 -4.06 -13.23
C ARG A 160 -8.83 -2.94 -13.39
N VAL A 161 -9.81 -3.19 -14.24
CA VAL A 161 -10.95 -2.28 -14.44
C VAL A 161 -11.75 -2.20 -13.13
N TYR A 162 -12.02 -0.99 -12.70
CA TYR A 162 -12.84 -0.72 -11.52
C TYR A 162 -13.55 0.62 -11.68
N ASN A 163 -14.76 0.75 -11.16
CA ASN A 163 -15.57 1.96 -11.32
C ASN A 163 -14.86 3.22 -10.83
N GLY A 164 -14.75 4.23 -11.69
CA GLY A 164 -14.05 5.48 -11.40
C GLY A 164 -12.52 5.43 -11.44
N LYS A 165 -11.92 4.27 -11.74
CA LYS A 165 -10.48 4.09 -11.90
C LYS A 165 -10.11 4.04 -13.39
N GLU A 166 -9.38 5.04 -13.87
CA GLU A 166 -8.91 5.08 -15.26
C GLU A 166 -7.71 4.18 -15.50
N CYS A 167 -6.76 4.13 -14.54
CA CYS A 167 -5.56 3.32 -14.64
C CYS A 167 -4.99 2.96 -13.24
N GLY A 168 -4.11 1.98 -13.21
CA GLY A 168 -3.26 1.70 -12.05
C GLY A 168 -2.04 2.61 -12.00
N LEU A 169 -1.63 2.98 -10.81
CA LEU A 169 -0.44 3.79 -10.57
C LEU A 169 0.66 2.96 -9.91
N ILE A 170 1.85 3.00 -10.48
CA ILE A 170 3.00 2.27 -9.96
C ILE A 170 4.11 3.25 -9.66
N ILE A 171 4.57 3.23 -8.41
CA ILE A 171 5.71 4.00 -7.93
C ILE A 171 6.86 3.04 -7.71
N ASP A 172 7.92 3.23 -8.45
CA ASP A 172 9.08 2.36 -8.46
C ASP A 172 10.24 3.04 -7.72
N TYR A 173 10.69 2.42 -6.63
CA TYR A 173 11.82 2.91 -5.83
C TYR A 173 13.17 2.28 -6.22
N LEU A 174 13.15 1.22 -7.05
CA LEU A 174 14.32 0.40 -7.34
C LEU A 174 14.69 0.34 -8.84
N ASP A 175 14.12 1.23 -9.65
CA ASP A 175 14.38 1.26 -11.11
C ASP A 175 13.96 -0.06 -11.81
N VAL A 176 12.94 -0.73 -11.29
CA VAL A 176 12.39 -2.00 -11.81
C VAL A 176 11.83 -1.81 -13.24
N PHE A 177 11.43 -0.59 -13.59
CA PHE A 177 10.94 -0.23 -14.93
C PHE A 177 11.92 -0.48 -16.07
N LYS A 178 13.22 -0.50 -15.82
CA LYS A 178 14.21 -0.94 -16.83
C LYS A 178 13.94 -2.36 -17.29
N TYR A 179 13.54 -3.22 -16.35
CA TYR A 179 13.20 -4.61 -16.64
C TYR A 179 11.82 -4.73 -17.30
N LEU A 180 10.87 -3.84 -16.97
CA LEU A 180 9.58 -3.77 -17.62
C LEU A 180 9.70 -3.44 -19.10
N LYS A 181 10.49 -2.43 -19.46
CA LYS A 181 10.75 -2.06 -20.87
C LYS A 181 11.32 -3.24 -21.66
N ARG A 182 12.25 -3.98 -21.07
CA ARG A 182 12.81 -5.19 -21.70
C ARG A 182 11.75 -6.27 -21.85
N ALA A 183 11.01 -6.61 -20.79
CA ALA A 183 9.97 -7.62 -20.84
C ALA A 183 8.88 -7.30 -21.87
N LEU A 184 8.49 -6.03 -22.01
CA LEU A 184 7.52 -5.60 -23.02
C LEU A 184 8.12 -5.66 -24.44
N ALA A 185 9.41 -5.34 -24.61
CA ALA A 185 10.08 -5.47 -25.89
C ALA A 185 10.23 -6.93 -26.33
N ASP A 186 10.56 -7.81 -25.37
CA ASP A 186 10.65 -9.26 -25.60
C ASP A 186 9.28 -9.84 -25.99
N TYR A 187 8.20 -9.42 -25.31
CA TYR A 187 6.82 -9.82 -25.65
C TYR A 187 6.38 -9.34 -27.04
N ALA A 188 6.74 -8.11 -27.40
CA ALA A 188 6.42 -7.53 -28.70
C ALA A 188 7.23 -8.15 -29.85
N SER A 189 8.37 -8.81 -29.57
CA SER A 189 9.22 -9.48 -30.55
C SER A 189 8.86 -10.94 -30.78
N ASP A 190 8.13 -11.58 -29.86
CA ASP A 190 7.67 -12.97 -29.98
C ASP A 190 6.36 -13.12 -30.78
N ASP A 191 5.66 -12.02 -31.09
CA ASP A 191 4.42 -11.99 -31.88
C ASP A 191 4.69 -11.69 -33.39
N GLY A 192 5.93 -11.88 -33.88
CA GLY A 192 6.35 -11.63 -35.27
C GLY A 192 6.72 -12.88 -36.04
#